data_36b4ddf6a314c28178f84972748e4d92
#
_entry.id   36b4ddf6a314c28178f84972748e4d92
#
_cell.length_a   1.000
_cell.length_b   1.000
_cell.length_c   1.000
_cell.angle_alpha   90.00
_cell.angle_beta   90.00
_cell.angle_gamma   90.00
#
_symmetry.space_group_name_H-M   'P 1'
#
loop_
_entity.id
_entity.type
_entity.pdbx_description
1 polymer ?
#
loop_
_entity_poly.entity_id
_entity_poly.type
_entity_poly.pdbx_seq_one_letter_code
_entity_poly.pdbx_strand_id
1 'polypeptide(L)'
;MGYDLHHGNAFQVLEEEYDENSIHAVVTDPPYGVVEFETANVEKMREEKGGVWRIPPELDGNKRKPLPRFTVLSDSDKEKLRNFFKTFGEAVERVLRPGGHVFVATTQLLMHEVSKQLDEAGLERRDVLVRETKTLRGGDRPKGAHERYDMVSSMPRVYWEPWLLYRKPLDGRLQDTLDTWQTGGLRRESEERPFTDLLEGGKTPKAETEIVKNAHPDPDDAEAHPNLKPQYLMRELCHAALPLQKGVILDPFMGSGSTIAAVHALGYNAIGIELDDTFFNMAENAIPNLAEVDTPVETRGDFAQQGDDSASLTDFS
;
A
#
# COMPACT_ATOMS: atom_id res chain seq x y z
N MET A 1 -1.00 -22.61 -4.64
CA MET A 1 -1.15 -21.15 -4.78
C MET A 1 -2.40 -20.76 -4.03
N GLY A 2 -2.29 -19.86 -3.10
CA GLY A 2 -3.38 -19.44 -2.23
C GLY A 2 -3.08 -18.16 -1.50
N TYR A 3 -4.06 -17.70 -0.76
CA TYR A 3 -3.87 -16.61 0.18
C TYR A 3 -4.47 -16.99 1.52
N ASP A 4 -3.89 -16.45 2.59
CA ASP A 4 -4.36 -16.59 3.94
C ASP A 4 -4.76 -15.21 4.48
N LEU A 5 -5.92 -15.12 5.12
CA LEU A 5 -6.47 -13.87 5.61
C LEU A 5 -6.69 -13.95 7.11
N HIS A 6 -6.16 -12.99 7.84
CA HIS A 6 -6.31 -12.88 9.29
C HIS A 6 -7.09 -11.63 9.68
N HIS A 7 -8.18 -11.81 10.41
CA HIS A 7 -8.90 -10.72 11.04
C HIS A 7 -8.30 -10.42 12.40
N GLY A 8 -7.56 -9.30 12.54
CA GLY A 8 -6.91 -8.97 13.81
C GLY A 8 -5.88 -7.87 13.73
N ASN A 9 -5.20 -7.65 14.85
CA ASN A 9 -4.10 -6.70 14.92
C ASN A 9 -2.86 -7.28 14.23
N ALA A 10 -2.35 -6.59 13.21
CA ALA A 10 -1.24 -7.06 12.40
C ALA A 10 0.01 -7.42 13.22
N PHE A 11 0.35 -6.62 14.21
CA PHE A 11 1.56 -6.85 15.01
C PHE A 11 1.44 -8.09 15.89
N GLN A 12 0.24 -8.33 16.45
CA GLN A 12 -0.04 -9.52 17.24
C GLN A 12 -0.05 -10.77 16.35
N VAL A 13 -0.74 -10.73 15.20
CA VAL A 13 -0.76 -11.86 14.25
C VAL A 13 0.65 -12.21 13.79
N LEU A 14 1.45 -11.19 13.41
CA LEU A 14 2.84 -11.43 13.00
C LEU A 14 3.69 -12.06 14.10
N GLU A 15 3.50 -11.66 15.37
CA GLU A 15 4.25 -12.20 16.50
C GLU A 15 3.86 -13.64 16.83
N GLU A 16 2.56 -13.95 16.78
CA GLU A 16 2.01 -15.23 17.23
C GLU A 16 2.02 -16.33 16.14
N GLU A 17 1.85 -15.96 14.86
CA GLU A 17 1.57 -16.89 13.77
C GLU A 17 2.76 -17.08 12.82
N TYR A 18 3.74 -16.16 12.81
CA TYR A 18 4.80 -16.19 11.80
C TYR A 18 6.20 -16.19 12.40
N ASP A 19 7.01 -17.14 11.94
CA ASP A 19 8.41 -17.28 12.34
C ASP A 19 9.30 -16.16 11.77
N GLU A 20 10.47 -15.99 12.37
CA GLU A 20 11.53 -15.14 11.81
C GLU A 20 11.94 -15.63 10.43
N ASN A 21 12.16 -14.69 9.51
CA ASN A 21 12.63 -14.98 8.15
C ASN A 21 11.70 -15.91 7.34
N SER A 22 10.39 -15.87 7.57
CA SER A 22 9.39 -16.66 6.86
C SER A 22 8.86 -15.98 5.59
N ILE A 23 8.79 -14.65 5.55
CA ILE A 23 8.17 -13.82 4.52
C ILE A 23 9.20 -13.35 3.48
N HIS A 24 8.85 -13.40 2.19
CA HIS A 24 9.74 -13.02 1.10
C HIS A 24 9.69 -11.53 0.78
N ALA A 25 8.52 -10.91 0.83
CA ALA A 25 8.34 -9.49 0.57
C ALA A 25 7.11 -8.93 1.29
N VAL A 26 7.10 -7.62 1.49
CA VAL A 26 5.97 -6.84 2.00
C VAL A 26 5.58 -5.79 0.98
N VAL A 27 4.30 -5.71 0.63
CA VAL A 27 3.73 -4.68 -0.24
C VAL A 27 2.48 -4.15 0.44
N THR A 28 2.49 -2.90 0.90
CA THR A 28 1.45 -2.41 1.79
C THR A 28 1.19 -0.91 1.67
N ASP A 29 -0.07 -0.52 1.92
CA ASP A 29 -0.52 0.87 2.06
C ASP A 29 -1.03 1.08 3.49
N PRO A 30 -0.11 1.33 4.47
CA PRO A 30 -0.47 1.41 5.87
C PRO A 30 -1.31 2.66 6.19
N PRO A 31 -2.05 2.68 7.30
CA PRO A 31 -2.77 3.86 7.76
C PRO A 31 -1.78 4.96 8.17
N TYR A 32 -1.49 5.87 7.25
CA TYR A 32 -0.64 7.03 7.49
C TYR A 32 -1.51 8.24 7.83
N GLY A 33 -1.78 8.47 9.04
CA GLY A 33 -2.69 9.49 9.51
C GLY A 33 -3.59 8.92 10.59
N VAL A 34 -2.97 8.26 11.57
CA VAL A 34 -3.67 7.58 12.67
C VAL A 34 -4.77 8.43 13.29
N VAL A 35 -4.57 9.77 13.31
CA VAL A 35 -5.52 10.75 13.88
C VAL A 35 -6.71 11.03 12.96
N GLU A 36 -6.60 10.77 11.68
CA GLU A 36 -7.61 11.13 10.68
C GLU A 36 -8.80 10.18 10.65
N PHE A 37 -8.59 8.96 11.12
CA PHE A 37 -9.62 7.94 11.26
C PHE A 37 -10.24 7.90 12.66
N GLU A 38 -9.82 8.78 13.59
CA GLU A 38 -10.53 8.94 14.87
C GLU A 38 -11.96 9.47 14.60
N THR A 39 -12.95 8.87 15.24
CA THR A 39 -14.39 9.14 15.08
C THR A 39 -14.73 10.63 15.08
N ALA A 40 -14.07 11.41 15.95
CA ALA A 40 -14.26 12.85 16.04
C ALA A 40 -13.81 13.64 14.78
N ASN A 41 -12.83 13.13 14.03
CA ASN A 41 -12.38 13.74 12.79
C ASN A 41 -13.22 13.31 11.60
N VAL A 42 -13.70 12.08 11.60
CA VAL A 42 -14.67 11.55 10.63
C VAL A 42 -16.00 12.31 10.75
N GLU A 43 -16.48 12.57 11.98
CA GLU A 43 -17.67 13.39 12.22
C GLU A 43 -17.51 14.84 11.75
N LYS A 44 -16.35 15.47 12.00
CA LYS A 44 -16.05 16.82 11.46
C LYS A 44 -16.03 16.83 9.92
N MET A 45 -15.59 15.74 9.30
CA MET A 45 -15.65 15.59 7.85
C MET A 45 -17.10 15.48 7.35
N ARG A 46 -17.93 14.68 8.02
CA ARG A 46 -19.36 14.52 7.68
C ARG A 46 -20.17 15.81 7.89
N GLU A 47 -19.82 16.62 8.90
CA GLU A 47 -20.48 17.87 9.22
C GLU A 47 -19.99 19.07 8.40
N GLU A 48 -19.13 18.87 7.42
CA GLU A 48 -18.55 19.94 6.59
C GLU A 48 -17.81 21.05 7.39
N LYS A 49 -17.34 20.74 8.59
CA LYS A 49 -16.61 21.67 9.46
C LYS A 49 -15.11 21.61 9.22
N GLY A 50 -14.54 22.74 8.87
CA GLY A 50 -13.09 22.92 8.72
C GLY A 50 -12.67 23.64 7.45
N GLY A 51 -11.38 23.99 7.32
CA GLY A 51 -10.91 24.85 6.22
C GLY A 51 -10.77 24.19 4.84
N VAL A 52 -11.04 22.89 4.72
CA VAL A 52 -11.02 22.14 3.44
C VAL A 52 -12.23 22.52 2.56
N TRP A 53 -13.32 22.99 3.16
CA TRP A 53 -14.60 23.33 2.52
C TRP A 53 -14.59 24.63 1.71
N ARG A 54 -13.47 25.32 1.65
CA ARG A 54 -13.35 26.60 0.96
C ARG A 54 -12.96 26.48 -0.51
N ILE A 55 -12.79 25.29 -0.99
CA ILE A 55 -12.52 25.02 -2.40
C ILE A 55 -13.81 24.52 -3.04
N PRO A 56 -14.11 24.92 -4.29
CA PRO A 56 -15.31 24.49 -4.98
C PRO A 56 -15.54 22.97 -4.85
N PRO A 57 -16.80 22.52 -4.70
CA PRO A 57 -17.09 21.07 -4.58
C PRO A 57 -16.68 20.27 -5.80
N GLU A 58 -16.42 20.94 -6.92
CA GLU A 58 -15.91 20.35 -8.15
C GLU A 58 -14.70 21.14 -8.66
N LEU A 59 -13.63 20.45 -9.00
CA LEU A 59 -12.46 21.00 -9.67
C LEU A 59 -12.04 20.07 -10.79
N ASP A 60 -11.83 20.58 -12.01
CA ASP A 60 -11.46 19.80 -13.19
C ASP A 60 -12.44 18.65 -13.48
N GLY A 61 -13.75 18.85 -13.25
CA GLY A 61 -14.79 17.84 -13.47
C GLY A 61 -14.79 16.68 -12.47
N ASN A 62 -14.05 16.78 -11.36
CA ASN A 62 -14.03 15.77 -10.31
C ASN A 62 -14.73 16.28 -9.06
N LYS A 63 -15.68 15.50 -8.53
CA LYS A 63 -16.28 15.76 -7.22
C LYS A 63 -15.23 15.60 -6.12
N ARG A 64 -15.20 16.55 -5.21
CA ARG A 64 -14.32 16.52 -4.05
C ARG A 64 -14.84 15.56 -3.01
N LYS A 65 -13.93 14.71 -2.51
CA LYS A 65 -14.11 14.07 -1.21
C LYS A 65 -13.37 14.90 -0.15
N PRO A 66 -13.92 15.03 1.07
CA PRO A 66 -13.18 15.61 2.20
C PRO A 66 -11.89 14.81 2.37
N LEU A 67 -10.76 15.50 2.43
CA LEU A 67 -9.46 14.86 2.65
C LEU A 67 -8.89 15.36 3.97
N PRO A 68 -8.36 14.44 4.77
CA PRO A 68 -7.72 14.78 6.02
C PRO A 68 -6.56 15.78 5.84
N ARG A 69 -6.28 16.56 6.87
CA ARG A 69 -5.23 17.58 6.85
C ARG A 69 -3.95 17.05 7.45
N PHE A 70 -3.10 16.39 6.66
CA PHE A 70 -1.75 16.00 7.08
C PHE A 70 -0.84 17.18 7.51
N THR A 71 -1.21 18.39 7.14
CA THR A 71 -0.42 19.60 7.46
C THR A 71 -0.62 20.13 8.88
N VAL A 72 -1.50 19.54 9.68
CA VAL A 72 -1.88 20.03 11.02
C VAL A 72 -1.69 18.95 12.09
N LEU A 73 -0.74 18.03 11.89
CA LEU A 73 -0.39 17.08 12.93
C LEU A 73 0.29 17.80 14.08
N SER A 74 -0.24 17.62 15.30
CA SER A 74 0.43 18.06 16.51
C SER A 74 1.69 17.24 16.77
N ASP A 75 2.56 17.67 17.66
CA ASP A 75 3.75 16.90 18.02
C ASP A 75 3.37 15.55 18.64
N SER A 76 2.26 15.51 19.39
CA SER A 76 1.69 14.25 19.91
C SER A 76 1.25 13.28 18.79
N ASP A 77 0.64 13.81 17.72
CA ASP A 77 0.21 12.98 16.59
C ASP A 77 1.39 12.44 15.81
N LYS A 78 2.44 13.24 15.63
CA LYS A 78 3.71 12.79 15.04
C LYS A 78 4.39 11.72 15.89
N GLU A 79 4.32 11.83 17.21
CA GLU A 79 4.87 10.80 18.11
C GLU A 79 4.11 9.48 17.99
N LYS A 80 2.77 9.50 17.95
CA LYS A 80 1.97 8.30 17.68
C LYS A 80 2.34 7.67 16.33
N LEU A 81 2.49 8.48 15.28
CA LEU A 81 2.91 8.02 13.95
C LEU A 81 4.29 7.35 13.99
N ARG A 82 5.26 7.96 14.65
CA ARG A 82 6.61 7.40 14.82
C ARG A 82 6.56 6.05 15.55
N ASN A 83 5.83 5.98 16.66
CA ASN A 83 5.69 4.76 17.42
C ASN A 83 5.04 3.64 16.61
N PHE A 84 4.00 3.96 15.82
CA PHE A 84 3.37 3.01 14.91
C PHE A 84 4.37 2.47 13.88
N PHE A 85 5.08 3.35 13.17
CA PHE A 85 6.03 2.91 12.13
C PHE A 85 7.30 2.28 12.69
N LYS A 86 7.68 2.58 13.93
CA LYS A 86 8.72 1.87 14.64
C LYS A 86 8.30 0.40 14.88
N THR A 87 7.13 0.20 15.49
CA THR A 87 6.59 -1.16 15.72
C THR A 87 6.42 -1.92 14.40
N PHE A 88 5.91 -1.24 13.35
CA PHE A 88 5.79 -1.82 12.01
C PHE A 88 7.15 -2.26 11.46
N GLY A 89 8.16 -1.38 11.51
CA GLY A 89 9.50 -1.68 11.01
C GLY A 89 10.13 -2.87 11.74
N GLU A 90 10.03 -2.92 13.06
CA GLU A 90 10.55 -4.01 13.88
C GLU A 90 9.83 -5.34 13.59
N ALA A 91 8.49 -5.33 13.47
CA ALA A 91 7.71 -6.53 13.18
C ALA A 91 8.01 -7.08 11.77
N VAL A 92 8.10 -6.18 10.77
CA VAL A 92 8.42 -6.55 9.38
C VAL A 92 9.86 -7.04 9.26
N GLU A 93 10.82 -6.36 9.89
CA GLU A 93 12.22 -6.79 9.86
C GLU A 93 12.37 -8.20 10.42
N ARG A 94 11.68 -8.55 11.50
CA ARG A 94 11.72 -9.86 12.13
C ARG A 94 11.26 -10.97 11.17
N VAL A 95 10.07 -10.82 10.57
CA VAL A 95 9.47 -11.88 9.74
C VAL A 95 10.05 -11.94 8.33
N LEU A 96 10.63 -10.85 7.85
CA LEU A 96 11.16 -10.77 6.49
C LEU A 96 12.45 -11.57 6.34
N ARG A 97 12.60 -12.30 5.26
CA ARG A 97 13.84 -13.01 4.90
C ARG A 97 14.98 -12.03 4.61
N PRO A 98 16.24 -12.36 4.92
CA PRO A 98 17.37 -11.58 4.45
C PRO A 98 17.26 -11.28 2.95
N GLY A 99 17.43 -10.02 2.56
CA GLY A 99 17.24 -9.57 1.17
C GLY A 99 15.78 -9.35 0.75
N GLY A 100 14.78 -9.66 1.58
CA GLY A 100 13.37 -9.39 1.29
C GLY A 100 13.09 -7.89 1.16
N HIS A 101 12.22 -7.53 0.21
CA HIS A 101 11.87 -6.13 -0.04
C HIS A 101 10.58 -5.71 0.65
N VAL A 102 10.52 -4.42 1.00
CA VAL A 102 9.36 -3.77 1.58
C VAL A 102 8.98 -2.57 0.72
N PHE A 103 7.77 -2.59 0.18
CA PHE A 103 7.16 -1.48 -0.56
C PHE A 103 6.08 -0.87 0.32
N VAL A 104 6.28 0.37 0.74
CA VAL A 104 5.39 1.07 1.66
C VAL A 104 4.87 2.36 1.04
N ALA A 105 3.56 2.43 0.79
CA ALA A 105 2.95 3.68 0.38
C ALA A 105 3.02 4.71 1.51
N THR A 106 3.14 5.98 1.17
CA THR A 106 3.07 7.08 2.13
C THR A 106 2.70 8.40 1.45
N THR A 107 2.79 9.50 2.15
CA THR A 107 2.61 10.84 1.59
C THR A 107 3.91 11.63 1.61
N GLN A 108 4.06 12.58 0.68
CA GLN A 108 5.26 13.44 0.61
C GLN A 108 5.55 14.16 1.94
N LEU A 109 4.50 14.49 2.68
CA LEU A 109 4.62 15.23 3.95
C LEU A 109 5.12 14.38 5.11
N LEU A 110 4.83 13.07 5.08
CA LEU A 110 5.14 12.14 6.17
C LEU A 110 6.27 11.17 5.83
N MET A 111 6.70 11.08 4.58
CA MET A 111 7.69 10.10 4.15
C MET A 111 9.00 10.16 4.95
N HIS A 112 9.41 11.35 5.41
CA HIS A 112 10.63 11.52 6.21
C HIS A 112 10.49 10.91 7.61
N GLU A 113 9.30 11.01 8.22
CA GLU A 113 9.01 10.41 9.52
C GLU A 113 8.94 8.88 9.40
N VAL A 114 8.28 8.37 8.37
CA VAL A 114 8.19 6.92 8.08
C VAL A 114 9.58 6.35 7.79
N SER A 115 10.32 6.98 6.87
CA SER A 115 11.67 6.53 6.49
C SER A 115 12.59 6.40 7.70
N LYS A 116 12.56 7.38 8.60
CA LYS A 116 13.41 7.36 9.79
C LYS A 116 13.14 6.12 10.67
N GLN A 117 11.87 5.75 10.84
CA GLN A 117 11.53 4.62 11.68
C GLN A 117 11.93 3.28 11.04
N LEU A 118 11.81 3.17 9.71
CA LEU A 118 12.25 1.98 8.98
C LEU A 118 13.78 1.83 8.96
N ASP A 119 14.51 2.96 8.82
CA ASP A 119 15.99 2.99 8.95
C ASP A 119 16.41 2.53 10.36
N GLU A 120 15.73 3.02 11.42
CA GLU A 120 16.01 2.67 12.82
C GLU A 120 15.67 1.20 13.16
N ALA A 121 14.72 0.60 12.45
CA ALA A 121 14.39 -0.82 12.56
C ALA A 121 15.42 -1.75 11.87
N GLY A 122 16.43 -1.20 11.19
CA GLY A 122 17.49 -1.98 10.56
C GLY A 122 17.24 -2.34 9.09
N LEU A 123 16.20 -1.80 8.48
CA LEU A 123 15.95 -1.96 7.04
C LEU A 123 16.83 -1.01 6.22
N GLU A 124 17.34 -1.48 5.09
CA GLU A 124 18.12 -0.69 4.15
C GLU A 124 17.20 0.08 3.19
N ARG A 125 17.25 1.41 3.20
CA ARG A 125 16.54 2.19 2.19
C ARG A 125 17.19 2.00 0.83
N ARG A 126 16.37 1.64 -0.16
CA ARG A 126 16.83 1.38 -1.53
C ARG A 126 16.46 2.51 -2.47
N ASP A 127 15.22 2.99 -2.40
CA ASP A 127 14.72 4.04 -3.27
C ASP A 127 13.43 4.69 -2.73
N VAL A 128 12.92 5.66 -3.49
CA VAL A 128 11.56 6.19 -3.39
C VAL A 128 10.94 6.09 -4.77
N LEU A 129 10.02 5.16 -4.94
CA LEU A 129 9.29 5.01 -6.18
C LEU A 129 8.24 6.10 -6.29
N VAL A 130 8.07 6.65 -7.49
CA VAL A 130 7.15 7.76 -7.77
C VAL A 130 5.99 7.25 -8.60
N ARG A 131 4.80 7.20 -8.02
CA ARG A 131 3.57 6.96 -8.77
C ARG A 131 2.96 8.30 -9.17
N GLU A 132 2.81 8.57 -10.47
CA GLU A 132 2.06 9.73 -10.92
C GLU A 132 0.58 9.59 -10.53
N THR A 133 0.02 10.60 -9.87
CA THR A 133 -1.40 10.62 -9.50
C THR A 133 -1.91 12.05 -9.48
N LYS A 134 -3.12 12.25 -10.00
CA LYS A 134 -3.77 13.57 -9.97
C LYS A 134 -4.79 13.60 -8.85
N THR A 135 -4.38 14.17 -7.72
CA THR A 135 -5.27 14.36 -6.57
C THR A 135 -5.78 15.78 -6.50
N LEU A 136 -6.85 15.99 -5.73
CA LEU A 136 -7.33 17.34 -5.41
C LEU A 136 -6.65 17.92 -4.15
N ARG A 137 -5.60 17.27 -3.63
CA ARG A 137 -4.82 17.76 -2.50
C ARG A 137 -3.88 18.89 -2.93
N GLY A 138 -3.73 19.87 -2.08
CA GLY A 138 -2.87 21.03 -2.33
C GLY A 138 -3.48 22.04 -3.30
N GLY A 139 -2.71 23.07 -3.63
CA GLY A 139 -3.19 24.20 -4.42
C GLY A 139 -4.24 25.05 -3.68
N ASP A 140 -4.29 24.97 -2.35
CA ASP A 140 -5.27 25.67 -1.55
C ASP A 140 -5.15 27.18 -1.69
N ARG A 141 -6.29 27.85 -1.77
CA ARG A 141 -6.39 29.30 -1.70
C ARG A 141 -6.77 29.71 -0.27
N PRO A 142 -5.82 30.25 0.54
CA PRO A 142 -6.11 30.63 1.90
C PRO A 142 -7.17 31.74 1.94
N LYS A 143 -8.11 31.64 2.87
CA LYS A 143 -9.18 32.66 3.03
C LYS A 143 -8.59 34.03 3.24
N GLY A 144 -9.09 35.01 2.52
CA GLY A 144 -8.64 36.39 2.55
C GLY A 144 -7.41 36.66 1.67
N ALA A 145 -6.52 35.69 1.46
CA ALA A 145 -5.39 35.87 0.55
C ALA A 145 -5.83 35.79 -0.91
N HIS A 146 -6.68 34.83 -1.29
CA HIS A 146 -7.17 34.69 -2.65
C HIS A 146 -8.14 35.82 -3.07
N GLU A 147 -8.82 36.46 -2.14
CA GLU A 147 -9.65 37.63 -2.43
C GLU A 147 -8.80 38.85 -2.84
N ARG A 148 -7.56 38.91 -2.34
CA ARG A 148 -6.61 39.98 -2.61
C ARG A 148 -5.56 39.61 -3.65
N TYR A 149 -5.22 38.32 -3.72
CA TYR A 149 -4.17 37.75 -4.56
C TYR A 149 -4.69 36.49 -5.22
N ASP A 150 -5.40 36.65 -6.32
CA ASP A 150 -6.10 35.57 -7.05
C ASP A 150 -5.18 34.49 -7.66
N MET A 151 -3.90 34.84 -7.91
CA MET A 151 -2.89 33.93 -8.47
C MET A 151 -2.00 33.26 -7.40
N VAL A 152 -2.37 33.28 -6.13
CA VAL A 152 -1.58 32.73 -5.02
C VAL A 152 -2.23 31.48 -4.45
N SER A 153 -1.44 30.40 -4.33
CA SER A 153 -1.77 29.18 -3.58
C SER A 153 -0.83 29.01 -2.39
N SER A 154 -1.32 28.44 -1.28
CA SER A 154 -0.53 28.22 -0.08
C SER A 154 0.46 27.06 -0.20
N MET A 155 0.21 26.13 -1.12
CA MET A 155 1.03 24.95 -1.34
C MET A 155 0.82 24.40 -2.76
N PRO A 156 1.77 23.64 -3.30
CA PRO A 156 1.61 22.99 -4.60
C PRO A 156 0.47 21.96 -4.56
N ARG A 157 -0.15 21.74 -5.72
CA ARG A 157 -1.07 20.61 -5.90
C ARG A 157 -0.27 19.30 -5.97
N VAL A 158 -0.78 18.27 -5.32
CA VAL A 158 -0.13 16.95 -5.29
C VAL A 158 -0.40 16.20 -6.59
N TYR A 159 0.68 15.81 -7.29
CA TYR A 159 0.62 15.04 -8.55
C TYR A 159 1.32 13.70 -8.49
N TRP A 160 1.83 13.29 -7.33
CA TRP A 160 2.48 12.00 -7.17
C TRP A 160 2.31 11.42 -5.76
N GLU A 161 2.45 10.15 -5.64
CA GLU A 161 2.40 9.37 -4.40
C GLU A 161 3.74 8.65 -4.24
N PRO A 162 4.45 8.81 -3.11
CA PRO A 162 5.67 8.08 -2.85
C PRO A 162 5.38 6.66 -2.36
N TRP A 163 6.14 5.70 -2.89
CA TRP A 163 6.28 4.36 -2.38
C TRP A 163 7.72 4.18 -1.92
N LEU A 164 7.93 4.03 -0.62
CA LEU A 164 9.26 3.80 -0.07
C LEU A 164 9.67 2.35 -0.36
N LEU A 165 10.85 2.18 -0.94
CA LEU A 165 11.44 0.87 -1.20
C LEU A 165 12.55 0.61 -0.18
N TYR A 166 12.35 -0.42 0.62
CA TYR A 166 13.28 -0.92 1.62
C TYR A 166 13.65 -2.37 1.36
N ARG A 167 14.69 -2.85 2.03
CA ARG A 167 15.13 -4.23 1.98
C ARG A 167 15.72 -4.64 3.33
N LYS A 168 15.43 -5.83 3.81
CA LYS A 168 16.21 -6.42 4.90
C LYS A 168 17.64 -6.66 4.40
N PRO A 169 18.70 -6.39 5.18
CA PRO A 169 20.08 -6.63 4.76
C PRO A 169 20.30 -8.00 4.14
N LEU A 170 21.19 -8.09 3.16
CA LEU A 170 21.55 -9.36 2.53
C LEU A 170 22.27 -10.27 3.53
N ASP A 171 22.08 -11.56 3.38
CA ASP A 171 22.94 -12.57 4.01
C ASP A 171 24.10 -12.90 3.05
N GLY A 172 25.20 -12.20 3.20
CA GLY A 172 26.34 -12.31 2.30
C GLY A 172 26.17 -11.53 0.98
N ARG A 173 26.58 -12.12 -0.13
CA ARG A 173 26.44 -11.51 -1.47
C ARG A 173 25.02 -11.73 -2.00
N LEU A 174 24.61 -10.91 -2.96
CA LEU A 174 23.30 -11.04 -3.62
C LEU A 174 23.03 -12.48 -4.15
N GLN A 175 24.03 -13.10 -4.79
CA GLN A 175 23.91 -14.46 -5.29
C GLN A 175 23.68 -15.46 -4.16
N ASP A 176 24.42 -15.35 -3.07
CA ASP A 176 24.32 -16.26 -1.93
C ASP A 176 22.92 -16.13 -1.26
N THR A 177 22.41 -14.89 -1.16
CA THR A 177 21.07 -14.62 -0.64
C THR A 177 19.97 -15.15 -1.56
N LEU A 178 20.12 -15.01 -2.90
CA LEU A 178 19.18 -15.58 -3.86
C LEU A 178 19.13 -17.11 -3.78
N ASP A 179 20.29 -17.75 -3.66
CA ASP A 179 20.39 -19.21 -3.59
C ASP A 179 19.78 -19.75 -2.28
N THR A 180 19.99 -19.06 -1.15
CA THR A 180 19.57 -19.52 0.18
C THR A 180 18.14 -19.11 0.50
N TRP A 181 17.82 -17.82 0.30
CA TRP A 181 16.58 -17.18 0.79
C TRP A 181 15.56 -16.90 -0.31
N GLN A 182 15.97 -16.99 -1.59
CA GLN A 182 15.15 -16.68 -2.77
C GLN A 182 14.71 -15.20 -2.85
N THR A 183 15.45 -14.33 -2.19
CA THR A 183 15.24 -12.89 -2.06
C THR A 183 16.52 -12.14 -2.41
N GLY A 184 16.51 -10.80 -2.32
CA GLY A 184 17.70 -9.95 -2.44
C GLY A 184 17.71 -9.03 -3.66
N GLY A 185 17.12 -9.46 -4.77
CA GLY A 185 16.96 -8.65 -5.98
C GLY A 185 15.51 -8.25 -6.23
N LEU A 186 15.31 -7.37 -7.20
CA LEU A 186 14.01 -7.06 -7.78
C LEU A 186 13.85 -7.82 -9.11
N ARG A 187 12.64 -8.29 -9.39
CA ARG A 187 12.31 -8.87 -10.68
C ARG A 187 12.34 -7.79 -11.74
N ARG A 188 12.96 -8.10 -12.86
CA ARG A 188 12.96 -7.23 -14.06
C ARG A 188 11.61 -7.32 -14.76
N GLU A 189 11.21 -6.25 -15.46
CA GLU A 189 10.02 -6.26 -16.33
C GLU A 189 10.21 -7.23 -17.52
N SER A 190 11.44 -7.26 -18.06
CA SER A 190 11.87 -8.20 -19.10
C SER A 190 13.39 -8.43 -19.03
N GLU A 191 13.94 -9.28 -19.89
CA GLU A 191 15.38 -9.50 -19.99
C GLU A 191 16.16 -8.20 -20.25
N GLU A 192 15.57 -7.25 -20.99
CA GLU A 192 16.20 -5.99 -21.37
C GLU A 192 15.82 -4.82 -20.45
N ARG A 193 14.66 -4.89 -19.76
CA ARG A 193 14.13 -3.79 -18.95
C ARG A 193 14.16 -4.12 -17.46
N PRO A 194 14.94 -3.38 -16.65
CA PRO A 194 14.84 -3.46 -15.20
C PRO A 194 13.52 -2.86 -14.72
N PHE A 195 13.09 -3.23 -13.52
CA PHE A 195 12.06 -2.51 -12.79
C PHE A 195 12.48 -1.04 -12.58
N THR A 196 11.55 -0.11 -12.73
CA THR A 196 11.81 1.32 -12.70
C THR A 196 11.27 1.98 -11.43
N ASP A 197 11.83 3.14 -11.08
CA ASP A 197 11.38 3.97 -9.96
C ASP A 197 10.19 4.88 -10.31
N LEU A 198 9.82 4.98 -11.57
CA LEU A 198 8.62 5.67 -12.04
C LEU A 198 7.53 4.65 -12.37
N LEU A 199 6.53 4.58 -11.49
CA LEU A 199 5.41 3.65 -11.60
C LEU A 199 4.30 4.23 -12.48
N GLU A 200 3.58 3.36 -13.17
CA GLU A 200 2.44 3.76 -13.97
C GLU A 200 1.42 4.54 -13.13
N GLY A 201 1.05 5.71 -13.63
CA GLY A 201 0.11 6.61 -13.00
C GLY A 201 -1.33 6.39 -13.47
N GLY A 202 -2.28 6.90 -12.70
CA GLY A 202 -3.67 6.87 -13.09
C GLY A 202 -4.64 6.79 -11.92
N LYS A 203 -5.93 6.85 -12.25
CA LYS A 203 -7.02 6.63 -11.30
C LYS A 203 -7.30 5.14 -11.22
N THR A 204 -7.76 4.69 -10.06
CA THR A 204 -8.35 3.34 -9.93
C THR A 204 -9.51 3.21 -10.92
N PRO A 205 -9.51 2.17 -11.76
CA PRO A 205 -10.59 1.92 -12.72
C PRO A 205 -11.95 1.82 -12.02
N LYS A 206 -12.98 2.30 -12.72
CA LYS A 206 -14.35 2.30 -12.17
C LYS A 206 -14.83 0.88 -11.87
N ALA A 207 -14.48 -0.09 -12.72
CA ALA A 207 -14.83 -1.49 -12.52
C ALA A 207 -14.29 -2.03 -11.18
N GLU A 208 -13.04 -1.77 -10.85
CA GLU A 208 -12.43 -2.18 -9.58
C GLU A 208 -13.13 -1.50 -8.37
N THR A 209 -13.44 -0.21 -8.51
CA THR A 209 -14.19 0.53 -7.48
C THR A 209 -15.60 -0.07 -7.26
N GLU A 210 -16.27 -0.49 -8.33
CA GLU A 210 -17.58 -1.14 -8.25
C GLU A 210 -17.50 -2.54 -7.63
N ILE A 211 -16.46 -3.32 -7.95
CA ILE A 211 -16.23 -4.63 -7.32
C ILE A 211 -16.15 -4.48 -5.80
N VAL A 212 -15.29 -3.56 -5.33
CA VAL A 212 -15.07 -3.34 -3.89
C VAL A 212 -16.33 -2.77 -3.22
N LYS A 213 -17.04 -1.87 -3.89
CA LYS A 213 -18.30 -1.33 -3.40
C LYS A 213 -19.37 -2.42 -3.25
N ASN A 214 -19.50 -3.31 -4.22
CA ASN A 214 -20.46 -4.41 -4.18
C ASN A 214 -20.10 -5.51 -3.16
N ALA A 215 -18.83 -5.56 -2.74
CA ALA A 215 -18.35 -6.46 -1.69
C ALA A 215 -18.66 -5.95 -0.27
N HIS A 216 -19.13 -4.70 -0.12
CA HIS A 216 -19.48 -4.14 1.16
C HIS A 216 -20.70 -4.88 1.77
N PRO A 217 -20.66 -5.25 3.07
CA PRO A 217 -21.74 -5.99 3.71
C PRO A 217 -23.08 -5.22 3.75
N ASP A 218 -23.03 -3.89 3.69
CA ASP A 218 -24.20 -3.02 3.52
C ASP A 218 -24.05 -2.18 2.24
N PRO A 219 -24.64 -2.60 1.10
CA PRO A 219 -24.52 -1.88 -0.16
C PRO A 219 -25.15 -0.48 -0.17
N ASP A 220 -26.07 -0.19 0.72
CA ASP A 220 -26.77 1.10 0.81
C ASP A 220 -25.91 2.15 1.57
N ASP A 221 -25.02 1.70 2.47
CA ASP A 221 -24.03 2.55 3.18
C ASP A 221 -22.63 2.48 2.53
N ALA A 222 -22.53 1.80 1.39
CA ALA A 222 -21.27 1.53 0.72
C ALA A 222 -20.58 2.79 0.18
N GLU A 223 -19.85 3.49 1.02
CA GLU A 223 -18.73 4.29 0.53
C GLU A 223 -17.62 3.32 0.05
N ALA A 224 -17.19 3.47 -1.20
CA ALA A 224 -16.02 2.73 -1.68
C ALA A 224 -14.84 3.01 -0.75
N HIS A 225 -14.02 1.98 -0.46
CA HIS A 225 -12.81 2.12 0.35
C HIS A 225 -12.04 3.39 -0.09
N PRO A 226 -11.74 4.32 0.80
CA PRO A 226 -11.29 5.67 0.43
C PRO A 226 -9.97 5.70 -0.33
N ASN A 227 -9.20 4.62 -0.30
CA ASN A 227 -7.84 4.55 -0.84
C ASN A 227 -7.56 3.25 -1.63
N LEU A 228 -8.53 2.74 -2.37
CA LEU A 228 -8.35 1.55 -3.20
C LEU A 228 -7.20 1.75 -4.20
N LYS A 229 -6.17 0.89 -4.12
CA LYS A 229 -5.07 0.87 -5.07
C LYS A 229 -5.44 0.06 -6.31
N PRO A 230 -5.14 0.56 -7.53
CA PRO A 230 -5.51 -0.14 -8.76
C PRO A 230 -4.69 -1.41 -8.98
N GLN A 231 -5.31 -2.42 -9.59
CA GLN A 231 -4.70 -3.72 -9.82
C GLN A 231 -3.43 -3.65 -10.68
N TYR A 232 -3.37 -2.78 -11.69
CA TYR A 232 -2.18 -2.61 -12.51
C TYR A 232 -0.95 -2.23 -11.67
N LEU A 233 -1.10 -1.30 -10.72
CA LEU A 233 -0.03 -0.88 -9.82
C LEU A 233 0.36 -2.01 -8.85
N MET A 234 -0.64 -2.63 -8.22
CA MET A 234 -0.36 -3.66 -7.22
C MET A 234 0.31 -4.88 -7.84
N ARG A 235 -0.10 -5.28 -9.07
CA ARG A 235 0.57 -6.37 -9.79
C ARG A 235 2.00 -6.01 -10.19
N GLU A 236 2.26 -4.78 -10.63
CA GLU A 236 3.61 -4.31 -10.95
C GLU A 236 4.53 -4.41 -9.72
N LEU A 237 4.09 -3.89 -8.56
CA LEU A 237 4.87 -3.94 -7.32
C LEU A 237 5.07 -5.38 -6.82
N CYS A 238 4.02 -6.19 -6.81
CA CYS A 238 4.09 -7.58 -6.37
C CYS A 238 4.97 -8.44 -7.29
N HIS A 239 4.93 -8.19 -8.61
CA HIS A 239 5.81 -8.85 -9.57
C HIS A 239 7.27 -8.50 -9.31
N ALA A 240 7.59 -7.22 -9.11
CA ALA A 240 8.95 -6.76 -8.81
C ALA A 240 9.48 -7.32 -7.48
N ALA A 241 8.62 -7.52 -6.50
CA ALA A 241 8.97 -7.94 -5.14
C ALA A 241 9.55 -9.36 -5.05
N LEU A 242 9.20 -10.26 -5.98
CA LEU A 242 9.62 -11.67 -5.98
C LEU A 242 10.56 -11.98 -7.15
N PRO A 243 11.89 -11.88 -6.97
CA PRO A 243 12.87 -12.01 -8.05
C PRO A 243 12.81 -13.36 -8.78
N LEU A 244 12.44 -14.44 -8.09
CA LEU A 244 12.38 -15.78 -8.63
C LEU A 244 10.95 -16.27 -8.94
N GLN A 245 9.97 -15.37 -8.96
CA GLN A 245 8.54 -15.64 -9.24
C GLN A 245 7.89 -16.65 -8.28
N LYS A 246 8.41 -16.79 -7.09
CA LYS A 246 7.87 -17.66 -6.05
C LYS A 246 8.12 -17.07 -4.67
N GLY A 247 7.24 -17.39 -3.75
CA GLY A 247 7.34 -16.92 -2.37
C GLY A 247 6.00 -16.41 -1.85
N VAL A 248 6.08 -15.76 -0.70
CA VAL A 248 4.94 -15.20 0.01
C VAL A 248 5.09 -13.70 0.10
N ILE A 249 4.05 -12.96 -0.28
CA ILE A 249 3.94 -11.52 -0.08
C ILE A 249 2.96 -11.26 1.07
N LEU A 250 3.38 -10.43 2.01
CA LEU A 250 2.57 -9.99 3.14
C LEU A 250 2.04 -8.57 2.89
N ASP A 251 0.74 -8.38 3.16
CA ASP A 251 0.14 -7.07 3.38
C ASP A 251 -0.51 -7.01 4.78
N PRO A 252 0.17 -6.42 5.77
CA PRO A 252 -0.33 -6.37 7.14
C PRO A 252 -1.46 -5.35 7.37
N PHE A 253 -1.85 -4.61 6.31
CA PHE A 253 -2.94 -3.62 6.32
C PHE A 253 -3.73 -3.71 5.02
N MET A 254 -4.25 -4.91 4.71
CA MET A 254 -4.76 -5.25 3.38
C MET A 254 -6.00 -4.45 2.97
N GLY A 255 -6.72 -3.83 3.91
CA GLY A 255 -7.98 -3.13 3.63
C GLY A 255 -8.97 -4.02 2.88
N SER A 256 -9.43 -3.57 1.73
CA SER A 256 -10.33 -4.35 0.86
C SER A 256 -9.62 -5.37 -0.05
N GLY A 257 -8.34 -5.69 0.19
CA GLY A 257 -7.63 -6.81 -0.41
C GLY A 257 -6.96 -6.56 -1.76
N SER A 258 -6.68 -5.31 -2.16
CA SER A 258 -6.05 -5.01 -3.46
C SER A 258 -4.72 -5.71 -3.69
N THR A 259 -3.83 -5.71 -2.69
CA THR A 259 -2.54 -6.40 -2.74
C THR A 259 -2.72 -7.90 -2.88
N ILE A 260 -3.59 -8.48 -2.06
CA ILE A 260 -3.84 -9.92 -2.04
C ILE A 260 -4.39 -10.40 -3.38
N ALA A 261 -5.34 -9.64 -3.95
CA ALA A 261 -5.88 -9.92 -5.28
C ALA A 261 -4.80 -9.89 -6.37
N ALA A 262 -3.89 -8.91 -6.31
CA ALA A 262 -2.78 -8.79 -7.25
C ALA A 262 -1.82 -9.98 -7.16
N VAL A 263 -1.45 -10.38 -5.93
CA VAL A 263 -0.59 -11.54 -5.67
C VAL A 263 -1.25 -12.84 -6.17
N HIS A 264 -2.56 -12.99 -5.93
CA HIS A 264 -3.33 -14.13 -6.38
C HIS A 264 -3.41 -14.20 -7.91
N ALA A 265 -3.65 -13.07 -8.59
CA ALA A 265 -3.67 -12.97 -10.05
C ALA A 265 -2.32 -13.37 -10.68
N LEU A 266 -1.21 -12.99 -10.05
CA LEU A 266 0.15 -13.36 -10.47
C LEU A 266 0.52 -14.82 -10.17
N GLY A 267 -0.32 -15.54 -9.42
CA GLY A 267 -0.08 -16.94 -9.07
C GLY A 267 0.91 -17.14 -7.92
N TYR A 268 1.14 -16.13 -7.08
CA TYR A 268 1.99 -16.24 -5.89
C TYR A 268 1.15 -16.53 -4.65
N ASN A 269 1.81 -16.73 -3.50
CA ASN A 269 1.15 -16.88 -2.21
C ASN A 269 1.09 -15.52 -1.49
N ALA A 270 0.00 -15.26 -0.79
CA ALA A 270 -0.22 -14.02 -0.07
C ALA A 270 -0.69 -14.25 1.36
N ILE A 271 -0.33 -13.31 2.23
CA ILE A 271 -0.89 -13.18 3.57
C ILE A 271 -1.44 -11.77 3.70
N GLY A 272 -2.70 -11.67 4.09
CA GLY A 272 -3.39 -10.41 4.34
C GLY A 272 -3.87 -10.32 5.78
N ILE A 273 -3.64 -9.17 6.42
CA ILE A 273 -4.14 -8.92 7.78
C ILE A 273 -4.96 -7.63 7.76
N GLU A 274 -6.13 -7.64 8.38
CA GLU A 274 -7.00 -6.48 8.51
C GLU A 274 -7.64 -6.44 9.90
N LEU A 275 -7.63 -5.26 10.50
CA LEU A 275 -8.17 -5.05 11.84
C LEU A 275 -9.68 -4.75 11.82
N ASP A 276 -10.15 -4.03 10.80
CA ASP A 276 -11.54 -3.61 10.69
C ASP A 276 -12.39 -4.73 10.10
N ASP A 277 -13.45 -5.12 10.83
CA ASP A 277 -14.35 -6.20 10.46
C ASP A 277 -15.05 -5.95 9.11
N THR A 278 -15.40 -4.72 8.82
CA THR A 278 -16.06 -4.35 7.54
C THR A 278 -15.11 -4.53 6.38
N PHE A 279 -13.87 -4.02 6.49
CA PHE A 279 -12.86 -4.15 5.45
C PHE A 279 -12.39 -5.59 5.27
N PHE A 280 -12.28 -6.36 6.35
CA PHE A 280 -11.97 -7.78 6.28
C PHE A 280 -13.04 -8.55 5.47
N ASN A 281 -14.32 -8.38 5.81
CA ASN A 281 -15.42 -9.00 5.08
C ASN A 281 -15.48 -8.52 3.59
N MET A 282 -15.17 -7.25 3.34
CA MET A 282 -15.05 -6.74 1.97
C MET A 282 -13.92 -7.44 1.21
N ALA A 283 -12.76 -7.65 1.84
CA ALA A 283 -11.63 -8.32 1.22
C ALA A 283 -11.96 -9.75 0.80
N GLU A 284 -12.57 -10.54 1.69
CA GLU A 284 -12.99 -11.91 1.37
C GLU A 284 -13.85 -11.99 0.10
N ASN A 285 -14.75 -11.03 -0.08
CA ASN A 285 -15.68 -10.98 -1.22
C ASN A 285 -15.09 -10.30 -2.47
N ALA A 286 -14.18 -9.34 -2.31
CA ALA A 286 -13.62 -8.56 -3.40
C ALA A 286 -12.41 -9.24 -4.07
N ILE A 287 -11.54 -9.92 -3.31
CA ILE A 287 -10.30 -10.51 -3.79
C ILE A 287 -10.49 -11.40 -5.02
N PRO A 288 -11.42 -12.37 -5.04
CA PRO A 288 -11.60 -13.23 -6.21
C PRO A 288 -11.94 -12.44 -7.48
N ASN A 289 -12.80 -11.44 -7.36
CA ASN A 289 -13.25 -10.63 -8.50
C ASN A 289 -12.18 -9.61 -8.95
N LEU A 290 -11.44 -9.02 -8.01
CA LEU A 290 -10.32 -8.13 -8.34
C LEU A 290 -9.17 -8.88 -9.02
N ALA A 291 -8.95 -10.15 -8.67
CA ALA A 291 -7.93 -10.99 -9.29
C ALA A 291 -8.23 -11.31 -10.77
N GLU A 292 -9.51 -11.30 -11.16
CA GLU A 292 -9.94 -11.54 -12.55
C GLU A 292 -9.92 -10.27 -13.43
N VAL A 293 -9.64 -9.09 -12.86
CA VAL A 293 -9.60 -7.82 -13.63
C VAL A 293 -8.46 -7.86 -14.64
N ASP A 294 -8.75 -7.52 -15.88
CA ASP A 294 -7.76 -7.33 -16.94
C ASP A 294 -6.84 -6.15 -16.63
N THR A 295 -5.54 -6.36 -16.71
CA THR A 295 -4.53 -5.32 -16.53
C THR A 295 -3.45 -5.46 -17.60
N PRO A 296 -2.68 -4.36 -17.91
CA PRO A 296 -1.53 -4.45 -18.81
C PRO A 296 -0.39 -5.32 -18.25
N VAL A 297 -0.36 -5.57 -16.95
CA VAL A 297 0.60 -6.48 -16.33
C VAL A 297 0.12 -7.92 -16.56
N GLU A 298 1.01 -8.74 -17.10
CA GLU A 298 0.75 -10.14 -17.42
C GLU A 298 0.13 -10.89 -16.24
N THR A 299 -0.91 -11.65 -16.55
CA THR A 299 -1.66 -12.42 -15.56
C THR A 299 -1.21 -13.89 -15.55
N ARG A 300 -1.80 -14.67 -14.65
CA ARG A 300 -1.50 -16.08 -14.35
C ARG A 300 -1.13 -17.00 -15.55
N GLY A 301 -1.69 -16.74 -16.73
CA GLY A 301 -1.43 -17.56 -17.94
C GLY A 301 0.00 -17.49 -18.46
N ASP A 302 0.65 -16.35 -18.27
CA ASP A 302 1.97 -16.06 -18.84
C ASP A 302 3.10 -16.48 -17.90
N PHE A 303 2.84 -16.52 -16.58
CA PHE A 303 3.80 -16.95 -15.56
C PHE A 303 3.77 -18.45 -15.27
N ALA A 304 2.62 -19.10 -15.42
CA ALA A 304 2.44 -20.53 -15.10
C ALA A 304 3.22 -21.50 -16.02
N GLN A 305 3.71 -21.02 -17.16
CA GLN A 305 4.48 -21.86 -18.09
C GLN A 305 5.97 -21.99 -17.73
N GLN A 306 6.47 -21.26 -16.72
CA GLN A 306 7.90 -21.22 -16.37
C GLN A 306 8.29 -21.86 -15.03
N GLY A 307 7.36 -22.35 -14.23
CA GLY A 307 7.67 -22.93 -12.92
C GLY A 307 6.73 -24.05 -12.50
N ASP A 308 7.23 -25.29 -12.54
CA ASP A 308 6.48 -26.52 -12.18
C ASP A 308 6.61 -26.90 -10.69
N ASP A 309 7.02 -25.97 -9.82
CA ASP A 309 7.10 -26.19 -8.37
C ASP A 309 6.33 -25.09 -7.61
N SER A 310 5.01 -25.25 -7.50
CA SER A 310 4.20 -24.41 -6.61
C SER A 310 4.36 -24.87 -5.16
N ALA A 311 5.23 -24.21 -4.40
CA ALA A 311 5.25 -24.35 -2.96
C ALA A 311 3.87 -23.99 -2.37
N SER A 312 3.36 -24.78 -1.44
CA SER A 312 2.13 -24.48 -0.72
C SER A 312 2.41 -23.54 0.45
N LEU A 313 1.37 -22.88 1.00
CA LEU A 313 1.54 -22.05 2.21
C LEU A 313 2.12 -22.83 3.39
N THR A 314 1.88 -24.13 3.44
CA THR A 314 2.41 -25.04 4.47
C THR A 314 3.93 -25.29 4.36
N ASP A 315 4.54 -24.95 3.22
CA ASP A 315 5.99 -25.12 3.02
C ASP A 315 6.79 -23.93 3.62
N PHE A 316 6.09 -22.92 4.13
CA PHE A 316 6.66 -21.68 4.68
C PHE A 316 6.34 -21.44 6.16
N SER A 317 5.66 -22.40 6.82
CA SER A 317 5.37 -22.38 8.26
C SER A 317 6.45 -23.10 9.08
#